data_7c16740f7095859dfc7baa3c3df5aa18
#
_entry.id   7c16740f7095859dfc7baa3c3df5aa18
#
_cell.length_a   1.000
_cell.length_b   1.000
_cell.length_c   1.000
_cell.angle_alpha   90.00
_cell.angle_beta   90.00
_cell.angle_gamma   90.00
#
_symmetry.space_group_name_H-M   'P 1'
#
loop_
_entity.id
_entity.type
_entity.pdbx_description
1 polymer ?
#
loop_
_entity_poly.entity_id
_entity_poly.type
_entity_poly.pdbx_seq_one_letter_code
_entity_poly.pdbx_strand_id
1 'polypeptide(L)'
;MIPPPSGTNHLITYLRTMIPSTAIDRIITDYRIASTQDQAIIFLQLDTAGQWRTGKIMHYDPSTGKRIKDETTPGRINWLHTTLKRRHQLPKDWQLTQCLFGEHLLPQHPDKTVALVESEKTAIICSAMMPQYLWLATGGKSGLSSERLSSLKG
;
A
#
# COMPACT_ATOMS: atom_id res chain seq x y z
N MET A 1 -0.34 -11.92 12.14
CA MET A 1 -0.62 -12.55 10.82
C MET A 1 -0.93 -11.47 9.81
N ILE A 2 -0.28 -11.52 8.65
CA ILE A 2 -0.52 -10.57 7.55
C ILE A 2 -1.85 -10.94 6.89
N PRO A 3 -2.77 -9.97 6.69
CA PRO A 3 -4.03 -10.27 6.01
C PRO A 3 -3.78 -10.73 4.57
N PRO A 4 -4.59 -11.66 4.05
CA PRO A 4 -4.48 -12.10 2.65
C PRO A 4 -4.92 -10.99 1.70
N PRO A 5 -4.50 -11.05 0.41
CA PRO A 5 -4.98 -10.13 -0.60
C PRO A 5 -6.50 -10.15 -0.70
N SER A 6 -7.10 -8.97 -0.77
CA SER A 6 -8.55 -8.80 -0.82
C SER A 6 -8.93 -7.50 -1.52
N GLY A 7 -9.88 -7.58 -2.45
CA GLY A 7 -10.46 -6.43 -3.13
C GLY A 7 -11.77 -5.93 -2.52
N THR A 8 -12.18 -6.45 -1.36
CA THR A 8 -13.43 -6.05 -0.70
C THR A 8 -13.24 -4.78 0.10
N ASN A 9 -12.90 -3.67 -0.55
CA ASN A 9 -12.80 -2.34 0.04
C ASN A 9 -13.35 -1.28 -0.90
N HIS A 10 -13.69 -0.12 -0.34
CA HIS A 10 -14.36 0.94 -1.06
C HIS A 10 -13.51 1.57 -2.17
N LEU A 11 -12.19 1.65 -2.02
CA LEU A 11 -11.33 2.17 -3.09
C LEU A 11 -11.35 1.26 -4.30
N ILE A 12 -11.20 -0.05 -4.10
CA ILE A 12 -11.25 -1.01 -5.21
C ILE A 12 -12.63 -1.01 -5.87
N THR A 13 -13.70 -0.92 -5.08
CA THR A 13 -15.07 -0.77 -5.62
C THR A 13 -15.16 0.42 -6.57
N TYR A 14 -14.63 1.57 -6.17
CA TYR A 14 -14.59 2.76 -7.02
C TYR A 14 -13.73 2.55 -8.28
N LEU A 15 -12.53 2.00 -8.13
CA LEU A 15 -11.62 1.80 -9.26
C LEU A 15 -12.19 0.82 -10.30
N ARG A 16 -12.97 -0.16 -9.90
CA ARG A 16 -13.63 -1.08 -10.83
C ARG A 16 -14.66 -0.39 -11.74
N THR A 17 -15.12 0.80 -11.40
CA THR A 17 -16.01 1.58 -12.28
C THR A 17 -15.28 2.21 -13.47
N MET A 18 -13.95 2.31 -13.42
CA MET A 18 -13.14 3.04 -14.40
C MET A 18 -12.03 2.21 -15.05
N ILE A 19 -11.57 1.18 -14.36
CA ILE A 19 -10.41 0.38 -14.76
C ILE A 19 -10.87 -1.06 -15.03
N PRO A 20 -10.40 -1.70 -16.12
CA PRO A 20 -10.77 -3.09 -16.41
C PRO A 20 -10.49 -4.04 -15.25
N SER A 21 -11.41 -4.97 -14.99
CA SER A 21 -11.32 -5.92 -13.88
C SER A 21 -10.03 -6.73 -13.87
N THR A 22 -9.52 -7.13 -15.04
CA THR A 22 -8.25 -7.86 -15.15
C THR A 22 -7.07 -7.08 -14.61
N ALA A 23 -7.03 -5.75 -14.89
CA ALA A 23 -5.99 -4.87 -14.37
C ALA A 23 -6.13 -4.67 -12.86
N ILE A 24 -7.36 -4.54 -12.36
CA ILE A 24 -7.63 -4.42 -10.91
C ILE A 24 -7.22 -5.70 -10.17
N ASP A 25 -7.58 -6.87 -10.70
CA ASP A 25 -7.22 -8.15 -10.09
C ASP A 25 -5.69 -8.34 -10.04
N ARG A 26 -4.99 -7.91 -11.08
CA ARG A 26 -3.53 -7.91 -11.11
C ARG A 26 -2.93 -7.01 -10.02
N ILE A 27 -3.46 -5.79 -9.84
CA ILE A 27 -2.99 -4.87 -8.80
C ILE A 27 -3.19 -5.45 -7.41
N ILE A 28 -4.37 -6.03 -7.15
CA ILE A 28 -4.67 -6.64 -5.85
C ILE A 28 -3.65 -7.72 -5.53
N THR A 29 -3.32 -8.55 -6.51
CA THR A 29 -2.34 -9.63 -6.34
C THR A 29 -0.93 -9.09 -6.21
N ASP A 30 -0.48 -8.24 -7.13
CA ASP A 30 0.89 -7.76 -7.18
C ASP A 30 1.25 -6.94 -5.93
N TYR A 31 0.40 -5.99 -5.57
CA TYR A 31 0.64 -5.12 -4.41
C TYR A 31 0.12 -5.72 -3.09
N ARG A 32 -0.44 -6.92 -3.14
CA ARG A 32 -1.01 -7.61 -1.99
C ARG A 32 -1.98 -6.73 -1.21
N ILE A 33 -2.85 -6.05 -1.95
CA ILE A 33 -3.88 -5.18 -1.36
C ILE A 33 -4.74 -6.00 -0.41
N ALA A 34 -4.92 -5.48 0.80
CA ALA A 34 -5.77 -6.12 1.81
C ALA A 34 -6.91 -5.17 2.21
N SER A 35 -7.87 -5.71 2.94
CA SER A 35 -9.07 -4.98 3.34
C SER A 35 -9.43 -5.27 4.80
N THR A 36 -10.00 -4.28 5.46
CA THR A 36 -10.61 -4.44 6.79
C THR A 36 -12.07 -4.87 6.67
N GLN A 37 -12.67 -5.28 7.79
CA GLN A 37 -14.09 -5.65 7.81
C GLN A 37 -15.02 -4.48 7.47
N ASP A 38 -14.63 -3.25 7.84
CA ASP A 38 -15.35 -2.02 7.51
C ASP A 38 -14.94 -1.43 6.15
N GLN A 39 -14.36 -2.26 5.27
CA GLN A 39 -14.03 -1.94 3.88
C GLN A 39 -13.00 -0.82 3.68
N ALA A 40 -12.14 -0.58 4.65
CA ALA A 40 -10.94 0.20 4.43
C ALA A 40 -9.91 -0.62 3.63
N ILE A 41 -9.12 0.07 2.82
CA ILE A 41 -7.98 -0.56 2.14
C ILE A 41 -6.77 -0.59 3.05
N ILE A 42 -5.97 -1.65 2.96
CA ILE A 42 -4.68 -1.75 3.63
C ILE A 42 -3.58 -1.78 2.58
N PHE A 43 -2.74 -0.76 2.58
CA PHE A 43 -1.54 -0.69 1.76
C PHE A 43 -0.37 -1.28 2.55
N LEU A 44 -0.02 -2.53 2.27
CA LEU A 44 1.05 -3.23 2.97
C LEU A 44 2.42 -2.76 2.48
N GLN A 45 3.34 -2.55 3.41
CA GLN A 45 4.76 -2.38 3.12
C GLN A 45 5.46 -3.72 3.30
N LEU A 46 5.93 -4.27 2.18
CA LEU A 46 6.71 -5.49 2.12
C LEU A 46 8.08 -5.15 1.53
N ASP A 47 9.13 -5.59 2.18
CA ASP A 47 10.49 -5.33 1.70
C ASP A 47 10.90 -6.24 0.52
N THR A 48 12.11 -6.07 0.02
CA THR A 48 12.61 -6.85 -1.12
C THR A 48 12.66 -8.36 -0.86
N ALA A 49 12.70 -8.78 0.41
CA ALA A 49 12.60 -10.19 0.80
C ALA A 49 11.15 -10.66 0.98
N GLY A 50 10.17 -9.79 0.76
CA GLY A 50 8.76 -10.07 0.97
C GLY A 50 8.34 -10.07 2.43
N GLN A 51 9.18 -9.58 3.34
CA GLN A 51 8.86 -9.50 4.75
C GLN A 51 7.97 -8.28 5.03
N TRP A 52 6.94 -8.51 5.84
CA TRP A 52 6.04 -7.46 6.26
C TRP A 52 6.73 -6.46 7.20
N ARG A 53 6.55 -5.19 6.92
CA ARG A 53 7.05 -4.09 7.76
C ARG A 53 5.94 -3.34 8.47
N THR A 54 4.92 -2.96 7.74
CA THR A 54 3.69 -2.35 8.27
C THR A 54 2.63 -2.28 7.19
N GLY A 55 1.53 -1.59 7.46
CA GLY A 55 0.48 -1.31 6.49
C GLY A 55 -0.27 -0.04 6.90
N LYS A 56 -0.62 0.74 5.90
CA LYS A 56 -1.41 1.95 6.06
C LYS A 56 -2.88 1.62 5.81
N ILE A 57 -3.74 1.89 6.78
CA ILE A 57 -5.19 1.65 6.69
C ILE A 57 -5.87 2.96 6.32
N MET A 58 -6.58 2.97 5.20
CA MET A 58 -7.21 4.19 4.68
C MET A 58 -8.64 3.93 4.22
N HIS A 59 -9.52 4.88 4.53
CA HIS A 59 -10.91 4.89 4.10
C HIS A 59 -11.11 5.77 2.88
N TYR A 60 -11.90 5.29 1.92
CA TYR A 60 -12.27 6.01 0.71
C TYR A 60 -13.77 5.95 0.48
N ASP A 61 -14.31 6.97 -0.14
CA ASP A 61 -15.70 6.99 -0.57
C ASP A 61 -15.85 6.11 -1.83
N PRO A 62 -16.73 5.10 -1.83
CA PRO A 62 -16.88 4.20 -2.97
C PRO A 62 -17.51 4.85 -4.21
N SER A 63 -18.17 6.01 -4.05
CA SER A 63 -18.81 6.75 -5.15
C SER A 63 -17.86 7.74 -5.82
N THR A 64 -16.95 8.35 -5.04
CA THR A 64 -16.10 9.45 -5.52
C THR A 64 -14.60 9.08 -5.56
N GLY A 65 -14.20 8.00 -4.88
CA GLY A 65 -12.80 7.63 -4.73
C GLY A 65 -11.97 8.61 -3.90
N LYS A 66 -12.63 9.54 -3.20
CA LYS A 66 -11.96 10.50 -2.33
C LYS A 66 -11.67 9.89 -0.98
N ARG A 67 -10.53 10.27 -0.41
CA ARG A 67 -10.16 9.86 0.94
C ARG A 67 -11.14 10.44 1.96
N ILE A 68 -11.62 9.58 2.86
CA ILE A 68 -12.38 9.99 4.04
C ILE A 68 -11.39 10.20 5.17
N LYS A 69 -11.29 11.43 5.68
CA LYS A 69 -10.47 11.77 6.83
C LYS A 69 -11.28 11.63 8.10
N ASP A 70 -10.65 11.15 9.16
CA ASP A 70 -11.26 11.15 10.48
C ASP A 70 -11.41 12.61 10.96
N GLU A 71 -12.65 13.05 11.17
CA GLU A 71 -12.95 14.40 11.62
C GLU A 71 -12.45 14.68 13.04
N THR A 72 -12.35 13.63 13.88
CA THR A 72 -11.89 13.76 15.28
C THR A 72 -10.38 13.92 15.37
N THR A 73 -9.62 13.40 14.40
CA THR A 73 -8.16 13.47 14.34
C THR A 73 -7.70 13.74 12.91
N PRO A 74 -7.89 14.98 12.41
CA PRO A 74 -7.50 15.33 11.04
C PRO A 74 -6.01 15.05 10.78
N GLY A 75 -5.72 14.38 9.67
CA GLY A 75 -4.34 14.03 9.28
C GLY A 75 -3.77 12.79 9.94
N ARG A 76 -4.47 12.16 10.89
CA ARG A 76 -4.02 10.91 11.49
C ARG A 76 -4.14 9.76 10.48
N ILE A 77 -3.09 9.00 10.36
CA ILE A 77 -3.06 7.76 9.58
C ILE A 77 -3.19 6.58 10.54
N ASN A 78 -4.11 5.66 10.22
CA ASN A 78 -4.20 4.40 10.93
C ASN A 78 -3.18 3.41 10.38
N TRP A 79 -2.36 2.84 11.26
CA TRP A 79 -1.33 1.88 10.92
C TRP A 79 -1.67 0.48 11.43
N LEU A 80 -1.44 -0.51 10.58
CA LEU A 80 -1.70 -1.91 10.94
C LEU A 80 -0.88 -2.33 12.16
N HIS A 81 0.41 -1.96 12.24
CA HIS A 81 1.25 -2.30 13.39
C HIS A 81 0.72 -1.71 14.71
N THR A 82 0.14 -0.51 14.70
CA THR A 82 -0.48 0.09 15.88
C THR A 82 -1.66 -0.74 16.36
N THR A 83 -2.49 -1.20 15.44
CA THR A 83 -3.62 -2.07 15.75
C THR A 83 -3.15 -3.41 16.31
N LEU A 84 -2.13 -4.02 15.69
CA LEU A 84 -1.58 -5.30 16.12
C LEU A 84 -0.90 -5.21 17.50
N LYS A 85 -0.17 -4.12 17.78
CA LYS A 85 0.42 -3.87 19.10
C LYS A 85 -0.67 -3.77 20.18
N ARG A 86 -1.72 -3.00 19.92
CA ARG A 86 -2.84 -2.84 20.85
C ARG A 86 -3.56 -4.18 21.15
N ARG A 87 -3.58 -5.09 20.17
CA ARG A 87 -4.13 -6.44 20.33
C ARG A 87 -3.15 -7.47 20.87
N HIS A 88 -1.95 -7.04 21.27
CA HIS A 88 -0.87 -7.93 21.74
C HIS A 88 -0.49 -9.04 20.74
N GLN A 89 -0.60 -8.72 19.45
CA GLN A 89 -0.31 -9.65 18.34
C GLN A 89 1.09 -9.47 17.75
N LEU A 90 1.88 -8.56 18.32
CA LEU A 90 3.29 -8.38 17.95
C LEU A 90 4.19 -8.66 19.15
N PRO A 91 5.43 -9.17 18.91
CA PRO A 91 6.43 -9.33 19.97
C PRO A 91 6.68 -7.99 20.70
N LYS A 92 7.03 -8.08 21.99
CA LYS A 92 7.29 -6.87 22.81
C LYS A 92 8.46 -6.04 22.28
N ASP A 93 9.44 -6.69 21.69
CA ASP A 93 10.64 -6.10 21.12
C ASP A 93 10.49 -5.73 19.63
N TRP A 94 9.29 -5.93 19.06
CA TRP A 94 9.05 -5.58 17.66
C TRP A 94 9.25 -4.08 17.41
N GLN A 95 10.06 -3.75 16.40
CA GLN A 95 10.35 -2.37 16.02
C GLN A 95 9.90 -2.09 14.60
N LEU A 96 9.39 -0.87 14.38
CA LEU A 96 8.96 -0.40 13.08
C LEU A 96 10.19 -0.09 12.21
N THR A 97 10.28 -0.77 11.08
CA THR A 97 11.21 -0.44 10.00
C THR A 97 10.41 -0.28 8.72
N GLN A 98 10.27 0.93 8.23
CA GLN A 98 9.47 1.19 7.03
C GLN A 98 10.27 1.00 5.75
N CYS A 99 9.57 0.60 4.68
CA CYS A 99 10.09 0.50 3.32
C CYS A 99 9.13 1.15 2.33
N LEU A 100 9.47 1.19 1.06
CA LEU A 100 8.58 1.72 0.03
C LEU A 100 7.39 0.77 -0.21
N PHE A 101 6.23 1.34 -0.47
CA PHE A 101 5.09 0.58 -0.96
C PHE A 101 5.41 0.01 -2.35
N GLY A 102 5.23 -1.28 -2.53
CA GLY A 102 5.56 -1.99 -3.78
C GLY A 102 7.01 -2.48 -3.86
N GLU A 103 7.84 -2.24 -2.86
CA GLU A 103 9.28 -2.58 -2.87
C GLU A 103 9.54 -4.08 -3.14
N HIS A 104 8.66 -4.95 -2.66
CA HIS A 104 8.75 -6.41 -2.87
C HIS A 104 8.66 -6.82 -4.36
N LEU A 105 8.20 -5.92 -5.23
CA LEU A 105 8.10 -6.17 -6.67
C LEU A 105 9.43 -5.93 -7.40
N LEU A 106 10.38 -5.22 -6.78
CA LEU A 106 11.69 -4.92 -7.40
C LEU A 106 12.42 -6.17 -7.90
N PRO A 107 12.59 -7.23 -7.08
CA PRO A 107 13.27 -8.43 -7.54
C PRO A 107 12.55 -9.20 -8.66
N GLN A 108 11.23 -8.99 -8.78
CA GLN A 108 10.39 -9.67 -9.78
C GLN A 108 10.42 -8.98 -11.15
N HIS A 109 10.86 -7.72 -11.19
CA HIS A 109 10.84 -6.89 -12.39
C HIS A 109 12.16 -6.12 -12.56
N PRO A 110 13.30 -6.82 -12.69
CA PRO A 110 14.62 -6.17 -12.73
C PRO A 110 14.83 -5.28 -13.95
N ASP A 111 14.07 -5.50 -15.02
CA ASP A 111 14.19 -4.77 -16.29
C ASP A 111 13.23 -3.58 -16.40
N LYS A 112 12.32 -3.40 -15.45
CA LYS A 112 11.40 -2.26 -15.49
C LYS A 112 12.00 -1.01 -14.90
N THR A 113 11.77 0.11 -15.56
CA THR A 113 12.07 1.43 -14.99
C THR A 113 11.16 1.69 -13.79
N VAL A 114 11.77 2.05 -12.67
CA VAL A 114 11.05 2.38 -11.44
C VAL A 114 10.51 3.82 -11.55
N ALA A 115 9.22 3.97 -11.28
CA ALA A 115 8.56 5.24 -11.13
C ALA A 115 8.12 5.41 -9.67
N LEU A 116 8.57 6.49 -9.04
CA LEU A 116 8.32 6.76 -7.63
C LEU A 116 7.28 7.88 -7.49
N VAL A 117 6.22 7.61 -6.74
CA VAL A 117 5.16 8.59 -6.44
C VAL A 117 4.98 8.75 -4.94
N GLU A 118 4.23 9.77 -4.53
CA GLU A 118 4.00 10.04 -3.11
C GLU A 118 2.96 9.09 -2.52
N SER A 119 1.84 8.90 -3.21
CA SER A 119 0.67 8.19 -2.68
C SER A 119 0.58 6.76 -3.21
N GLU A 120 0.22 5.84 -2.33
CA GLU A 120 -0.04 4.44 -2.67
C GLU A 120 -1.20 4.30 -3.67
N LYS A 121 -2.25 5.11 -3.49
CA LYS A 121 -3.37 5.16 -4.44
C LYS A 121 -2.91 5.50 -5.85
N THR A 122 -2.04 6.52 -5.98
CA THR A 122 -1.46 6.90 -7.28
C THR A 122 -0.65 5.75 -7.87
N ALA A 123 0.16 5.08 -7.05
CA ALA A 123 0.98 3.95 -7.52
C ALA A 123 0.13 2.83 -8.11
N ILE A 124 -0.95 2.40 -7.44
CA ILE A 124 -1.79 1.31 -7.96
C ILE A 124 -2.58 1.72 -9.21
N ILE A 125 -3.07 2.95 -9.28
CA ILE A 125 -3.77 3.45 -10.47
C ILE A 125 -2.80 3.52 -11.67
N CYS A 126 -1.62 4.09 -11.47
CA CYS A 126 -0.61 4.19 -12.52
C CYS A 126 -0.13 2.80 -12.97
N SER A 127 0.02 1.86 -12.04
CA SER A 127 0.36 0.48 -12.38
C SER A 127 -0.70 -0.19 -13.28
N ALA A 128 -1.98 0.11 -13.03
CA ALA A 128 -3.06 -0.40 -13.86
C ALA A 128 -3.04 0.18 -15.28
N MET A 129 -2.72 1.47 -15.39
CA MET A 129 -2.79 2.21 -16.65
C MET A 129 -1.48 2.19 -17.46
N MET A 130 -0.36 2.11 -16.76
CA MET A 130 1.00 2.15 -17.36
C MET A 130 1.86 1.02 -16.80
N PRO A 131 1.54 -0.25 -17.13
CA PRO A 131 2.21 -1.42 -16.55
C PRO A 131 3.65 -1.62 -17.01
N GLN A 132 4.12 -0.86 -17.98
CA GLN A 132 5.51 -0.89 -18.45
C GLN A 132 6.51 -0.37 -17.40
N TYR A 133 6.05 0.45 -16.46
CA TYR A 133 6.85 0.92 -15.34
C TYR A 133 6.56 0.13 -14.08
N LEU A 134 7.51 0.10 -13.17
CA LEU A 134 7.30 -0.41 -11.82
C LEU A 134 7.00 0.76 -10.87
N TRP A 135 5.76 0.86 -10.44
CA TRP A 135 5.29 1.97 -9.61
C TRP A 135 5.45 1.65 -8.13
N LEU A 136 6.20 2.51 -7.45
CA LEU A 136 6.42 2.47 -6.00
C LEU A 136 5.94 3.77 -5.36
N ALA A 137 5.63 3.74 -4.07
CA ALA A 137 5.21 4.93 -3.35
C ALA A 137 6.01 5.14 -2.06
N THR A 138 6.28 6.41 -1.75
CA THR A 138 6.93 6.81 -0.50
C THR A 138 5.96 6.87 0.68
N GLY A 139 4.67 6.99 0.40
CA GLY A 139 3.62 7.09 1.43
C GLY A 139 3.43 8.49 2.00
N GLY A 140 4.12 9.49 1.48
CA GLY A 140 4.05 10.88 1.91
C GLY A 140 5.40 11.59 1.74
N LYS A 141 5.43 12.90 1.90
CA LYS A 141 6.65 13.72 1.75
C LYS A 141 7.78 13.27 2.68
N SER A 142 7.45 12.90 3.92
CA SER A 142 8.40 12.38 4.92
C SER A 142 8.98 11.00 4.57
N GLY A 143 8.39 10.31 3.60
CA GLY A 143 8.88 9.03 3.10
C GLY A 143 10.09 9.10 2.18
N LEU A 144 10.47 10.29 1.71
CA LEU A 144 11.67 10.52 0.92
C LEU A 144 12.89 10.61 1.85
N SER A 145 13.43 9.46 2.25
CA SER A 145 14.65 9.35 3.04
C SER A 145 15.65 8.45 2.34
N SER A 146 16.94 8.68 2.60
CA SER A 146 18.00 7.84 2.04
C SER A 146 17.86 6.38 2.49
N GLU A 147 17.35 6.14 3.71
CA GLU A 147 17.08 4.82 4.24
C GLU A 147 16.00 4.09 3.43
N ARG A 148 14.84 4.73 3.19
CA ARG A 148 13.76 4.13 2.40
C ARG A 148 14.12 3.93 0.93
N LEU A 149 14.95 4.81 0.38
CA LEU A 149 15.40 4.74 -1.01
C LEU A 149 16.59 3.80 -1.20
N SER A 150 17.11 3.19 -0.13
CA SER A 150 18.30 2.32 -0.21
C SER A 150 18.10 1.11 -1.11
N SER A 151 16.87 0.58 -1.19
CA SER A 151 16.53 -0.55 -2.08
C SER A 151 16.62 -0.19 -3.56
N LEU A 152 16.62 1.10 -3.92
CA LEU A 152 16.72 1.58 -5.30
C LEU A 152 18.17 1.82 -5.75
N LYS A 153 19.14 1.69 -4.84
CA LYS A 153 20.56 1.75 -5.17
C LYS A 153 20.95 0.41 -5.82
N GLY A 154 20.94 0.42 -7.12
CA GLY A 154 21.32 -0.72 -7.94
C GLY A 154 22.80 -0.91 -8.04
#